data_6ebbf05913f2bf9f15c998d47d1c891e
#
_entry.id   6ebbf05913f2bf9f15c998d47d1c891e
#
_cell.length_a   1.000
_cell.length_b   1.000
_cell.length_c   1.000
_cell.angle_alpha   90.00
_cell.angle_beta   90.00
_cell.angle_gamma   90.00
#
_symmetry.space_group_name_H-M   'P 1'
#
loop_
_entity.id
_entity.type
_entity.pdbx_description
1 polymer ?
#
loop_
_entity_poly.entity_id
_entity_poly.type
_entity_poly.pdbx_seq_one_letter_code
_entity_poly.pdbx_strand_id
1 'polypeptide(L)'
;KHLSEITRNFKTMVVVSRVKHADGSVEVANDNTVLQQGDTIRLVTNKDNEEAVCILLGKKVQMGEQDWETPNHTLVTRRAVVTKSELNGKKIGSLNIRTMYKVTITRINRNGIDLIAEKDLILQTGDRVTLVGEESNVEKVTSMLGNSMKRLNSPNLIPIFLGIVLGIVLGSVPIAFPFLPQSVKLGLAGGPLIVAIL
;
A
#
# COMPACT_ATOMS: atom_id res chain seq x y z
N LYS A 1 -17.39 -5.77 -24.61
CA LYS A 1 -17.41 -6.74 -23.48
C LYS A 1 -17.01 -5.99 -22.21
N HIS A 2 -17.62 -6.35 -21.06
CA HIS A 2 -17.23 -5.75 -19.79
C HIS A 2 -15.83 -6.18 -19.39
N LEU A 3 -15.05 -5.24 -18.85
CA LEU A 3 -13.68 -5.50 -18.39
C LEU A 3 -13.66 -6.61 -17.33
N SER A 4 -14.66 -6.65 -16.46
CA SER A 4 -14.81 -7.68 -15.43
C SER A 4 -14.94 -9.11 -15.99
N GLU A 5 -15.56 -9.29 -17.16
CA GLU A 5 -15.66 -10.59 -17.81
C GLU A 5 -14.32 -11.03 -18.39
N ILE A 6 -13.59 -10.09 -18.95
CA ILE A 6 -12.28 -10.34 -19.55
C ILE A 6 -11.28 -10.69 -18.46
N THR A 7 -11.23 -9.90 -17.38
CA THR A 7 -10.30 -10.13 -16.27
C THR A 7 -10.59 -11.39 -15.47
N ARG A 8 -11.86 -11.86 -15.44
CA ARG A 8 -12.24 -13.13 -14.80
C ARG A 8 -11.65 -14.34 -15.52
N ASN A 9 -11.50 -14.27 -16.85
CA ASN A 9 -10.90 -15.34 -17.64
C ASN A 9 -9.39 -15.45 -17.48
N PHE A 10 -8.73 -14.38 -17.00
CA PHE A 10 -7.36 -14.45 -16.57
C PHE A 10 -7.34 -15.01 -15.15
N LYS A 11 -6.95 -16.27 -14.99
CA LYS A 11 -6.67 -16.89 -13.68
C LYS A 11 -5.53 -16.21 -12.93
N THR A 12 -4.98 -15.12 -13.45
CA THR A 12 -3.69 -14.56 -13.07
C THR A 12 -3.68 -13.04 -13.19
N MET A 13 -3.07 -12.45 -12.25
CA MET A 13 -2.45 -11.15 -11.97
C MET A 13 -2.44 -10.14 -13.14
N VAL A 14 -3.61 -9.61 -13.50
CA VAL A 14 -3.75 -8.51 -14.46
C VAL A 14 -4.51 -7.37 -13.82
N VAL A 15 -3.90 -6.20 -13.73
CA VAL A 15 -4.55 -4.97 -13.27
C VAL A 15 -4.61 -3.98 -14.43
N VAL A 16 -5.80 -3.72 -14.92
CA VAL A 16 -6.04 -2.68 -15.94
C VAL A 16 -6.22 -1.34 -15.23
N SER A 17 -5.44 -0.36 -15.64
CA SER A 17 -5.42 0.98 -15.02
C SER A 17 -6.19 2.02 -15.81
N ARG A 18 -6.03 2.03 -17.13
CA ARG A 18 -6.64 3.02 -18.03
C ARG A 18 -7.12 2.36 -19.31
N VAL A 19 -8.15 2.94 -19.91
CA VAL A 19 -8.63 2.61 -21.25
C VAL A 19 -8.66 3.89 -22.08
N LYS A 20 -8.09 3.84 -23.28
CA LYS A 20 -8.22 4.86 -24.29
C LYS A 20 -9.12 4.33 -25.38
N HIS A 21 -10.26 4.96 -25.58
CA HIS A 21 -11.24 4.59 -26.59
C HIS A 21 -10.82 5.05 -27.98
N ALA A 22 -11.42 4.46 -29.00
CA ALA A 22 -11.14 4.81 -30.40
C ALA A 22 -11.44 6.28 -30.73
N ASP A 23 -12.33 6.94 -29.99
CA ASP A 23 -12.64 8.37 -30.08
C ASP A 23 -11.59 9.28 -29.42
N GLY A 24 -10.56 8.69 -28.82
CA GLY A 24 -9.48 9.40 -28.13
C GLY A 24 -9.76 9.71 -26.66
N SER A 25 -10.96 9.44 -26.16
CA SER A 25 -11.26 9.60 -24.74
C SER A 25 -10.48 8.60 -23.86
N VAL A 26 -10.06 9.03 -22.67
CA VAL A 26 -9.32 8.18 -21.72
C VAL A 26 -10.07 8.14 -20.41
N GLU A 27 -10.27 6.95 -19.89
CA GLU A 27 -10.88 6.75 -18.56
C GLU A 27 -10.02 5.85 -17.66
N VAL A 28 -10.23 5.98 -16.35
CA VAL A 28 -9.72 5.01 -15.39
C VAL A 28 -10.54 3.75 -15.48
N ALA A 29 -9.89 2.64 -15.79
CA ALA A 29 -10.55 1.35 -15.93
C ALA A 29 -11.24 0.94 -14.63
N ASN A 30 -12.50 0.51 -14.74
CA ASN A 30 -13.29 -0.04 -13.63
C ASN A 30 -14.03 -1.32 -14.06
N ASP A 31 -14.69 -1.98 -13.13
CA ASP A 31 -15.36 -3.26 -13.40
C ASP A 31 -16.51 -3.12 -14.41
N ASN A 32 -17.06 -1.91 -14.58
CA ASN A 32 -18.16 -1.61 -15.54
C ASN A 32 -17.65 -1.06 -16.88
N THR A 33 -16.34 -0.80 -17.02
CA THR A 33 -15.76 -0.32 -18.28
C THR A 33 -16.04 -1.33 -19.39
N VAL A 34 -16.58 -0.84 -20.50
CA VAL A 34 -16.92 -1.64 -21.69
C VAL A 34 -15.83 -1.46 -22.72
N LEU A 35 -15.09 -2.52 -23.00
CA LEU A 35 -14.08 -2.51 -24.05
C LEU A 35 -14.72 -2.76 -25.43
N GLN A 36 -14.30 -1.95 -26.41
CA GLN A 36 -14.68 -2.04 -27.80
C GLN A 36 -13.46 -2.40 -28.67
N GLN A 37 -13.73 -2.78 -29.91
CA GLN A 37 -12.66 -3.04 -30.86
C GLN A 37 -12.01 -1.71 -31.26
N GLY A 38 -10.69 -1.65 -31.20
CA GLY A 38 -9.92 -0.41 -31.43
C GLY A 38 -9.52 0.32 -30.16
N ASP A 39 -10.06 -0.07 -28.99
CA ASP A 39 -9.61 0.51 -27.73
C ASP A 39 -8.18 0.09 -27.42
N THR A 40 -7.44 0.99 -26.75
CA THR A 40 -6.10 0.73 -26.21
C THR A 40 -6.19 0.69 -24.70
N ILE A 41 -5.62 -0.36 -24.10
CA ILE A 41 -5.65 -0.54 -22.64
C ILE A 41 -4.26 -0.47 -22.04
N ARG A 42 -4.15 0.17 -20.86
CA ARG A 42 -2.93 0.14 -20.06
C ARG A 42 -3.12 -0.81 -18.90
N LEU A 43 -2.29 -1.83 -18.85
CA LEU A 43 -2.36 -2.86 -17.82
C LEU A 43 -1.00 -3.15 -17.19
N VAL A 44 -1.04 -3.76 -16.01
CA VAL A 44 0.13 -4.30 -15.31
C VAL A 44 -0.06 -5.80 -15.18
N THR A 45 0.93 -6.56 -15.59
CA THR A 45 0.93 -8.03 -15.50
C THR A 45 2.35 -8.55 -15.30
N ASN A 46 2.49 -9.85 -14.99
CA ASN A 46 3.78 -10.54 -14.93
C ASN A 46 4.27 -10.87 -16.34
N LYS A 47 5.58 -11.03 -16.48
CA LYS A 47 6.19 -11.46 -17.74
C LYS A 47 5.61 -12.79 -18.25
N ASP A 48 5.37 -13.74 -17.36
CA ASP A 48 4.85 -15.06 -17.69
C ASP A 48 3.44 -15.03 -18.28
N ASN A 49 2.67 -13.99 -18.01
CA ASN A 49 1.30 -13.80 -18.48
C ASN A 49 1.19 -12.87 -19.70
N GLU A 50 2.28 -12.24 -20.10
CA GLU A 50 2.28 -11.25 -21.20
C GLU A 50 1.77 -11.85 -22.50
N GLU A 51 2.21 -13.07 -22.83
CA GLU A 51 1.79 -13.77 -24.05
C GLU A 51 0.30 -14.10 -24.02
N ALA A 52 -0.21 -14.65 -22.91
CA ALA A 52 -1.64 -14.95 -22.75
C ALA A 52 -2.52 -13.69 -22.84
N VAL A 53 -2.03 -12.57 -22.28
CA VAL A 53 -2.70 -11.27 -22.37
C VAL A 53 -2.76 -10.79 -23.81
N CYS A 54 -1.65 -10.90 -24.57
CA CYS A 54 -1.62 -10.51 -25.98
C CYS A 54 -2.56 -11.35 -26.85
N ILE A 55 -2.67 -12.65 -26.58
CA ILE A 55 -3.59 -13.54 -27.32
C ILE A 55 -5.05 -13.10 -27.13
N LEU A 56 -5.43 -12.69 -25.91
CA LEU A 56 -6.81 -12.37 -25.58
C LEU A 56 -7.22 -10.93 -25.87
N LEU A 57 -6.29 -9.98 -25.68
CA LEU A 57 -6.56 -8.54 -25.75
C LEU A 57 -5.99 -7.88 -27.01
N GLY A 58 -5.07 -8.51 -27.68
CA GLY A 58 -4.48 -7.98 -28.91
C GLY A 58 -3.00 -7.66 -28.78
N LYS A 59 -2.50 -6.91 -29.75
CA LYS A 59 -1.07 -6.63 -29.87
C LYS A 59 -0.59 -5.59 -28.86
N LYS A 60 0.62 -5.79 -28.34
CA LYS A 60 1.31 -4.81 -27.51
C LYS A 60 1.69 -3.58 -28.35
N VAL A 61 1.32 -2.40 -27.84
CA VAL A 61 1.63 -1.10 -28.46
C VAL A 61 2.51 -0.33 -27.47
N GLN A 62 3.54 0.35 -27.99
CA GLN A 62 4.34 1.26 -27.18
C GLN A 62 3.68 2.64 -27.19
N MET A 63 3.26 3.12 -26.04
CA MET A 63 2.68 4.44 -25.82
C MET A 63 3.39 5.15 -24.69
N GLY A 64 3.68 6.44 -24.87
CA GLY A 64 4.23 7.31 -23.84
C GLY A 64 3.17 7.74 -22.82
N GLU A 65 3.58 8.38 -21.73
CA GLU A 65 2.63 8.98 -20.78
C GLU A 65 1.75 10.05 -21.42
N GLN A 66 2.31 10.83 -22.33
CA GLN A 66 1.63 11.92 -23.08
C GLN A 66 0.46 11.41 -23.92
N ASP A 67 0.56 10.17 -24.43
CA ASP A 67 -0.50 9.57 -25.25
C ASP A 67 -1.77 9.26 -24.45
N TRP A 68 -1.69 9.30 -23.12
CA TRP A 68 -2.78 9.06 -22.18
C TRP A 68 -3.36 10.35 -21.59
N GLU A 69 -2.89 11.51 -22.02
CA GLU A 69 -3.41 12.81 -21.60
C GLU A 69 -4.57 13.22 -22.52
N THR A 70 -5.63 13.72 -21.94
CA THR A 70 -6.76 14.34 -22.66
C THR A 70 -6.99 15.74 -22.14
N PRO A 71 -7.45 16.68 -22.98
CA PRO A 71 -7.66 18.08 -22.58
C PRO A 71 -8.60 18.27 -21.37
N ASN A 72 -9.50 17.31 -21.16
CA ASN A 72 -10.55 17.42 -20.16
C ASN A 72 -10.33 16.60 -18.87
N HIS A 73 -9.37 15.64 -18.87
CA HIS A 73 -9.10 14.79 -17.71
C HIS A 73 -7.61 14.47 -17.59
N THR A 74 -6.96 15.15 -16.67
CA THR A 74 -5.56 14.88 -16.35
C THR A 74 -5.50 13.71 -15.37
N LEU A 75 -5.28 12.51 -15.91
CA LEU A 75 -5.02 11.34 -15.08
C LEU A 75 -3.56 11.35 -14.63
N VAL A 76 -3.38 11.48 -13.33
CA VAL A 76 -2.05 11.48 -12.72
C VAL A 76 -1.67 10.10 -12.19
N THR A 77 -0.37 9.82 -12.21
CA THR A 77 0.21 8.67 -11.51
C THR A 77 0.99 9.19 -10.31
N ARG A 78 0.62 8.77 -9.10
CA ARG A 78 1.27 9.19 -7.86
C ARG A 78 1.68 8.00 -7.02
N ARG A 79 2.80 8.12 -6.34
CA ARG A 79 3.22 7.15 -5.33
C ARG A 79 2.85 7.65 -3.94
N ALA A 80 2.27 6.77 -3.12
CA ALA A 80 1.93 7.05 -1.74
C ALA A 80 2.44 5.92 -0.84
N VAL A 81 2.61 6.22 0.44
CA VAL A 81 3.05 5.23 1.44
C VAL A 81 1.91 4.94 2.41
N VAL A 82 1.68 3.67 2.67
CA VAL A 82 0.71 3.23 3.68
C VAL A 82 1.32 3.47 5.06
N THR A 83 0.79 4.47 5.79
CA THR A 83 1.28 4.83 7.13
C THR A 83 0.22 4.73 8.21
N LYS A 84 -1.06 4.56 7.84
CA LYS A 84 -2.13 4.32 8.80
C LYS A 84 -2.15 2.87 9.23
N SER A 85 -1.99 2.63 10.53
CA SER A 85 -2.03 1.30 11.15
C SER A 85 -3.35 0.57 10.92
N GLU A 86 -4.46 1.31 10.78
CA GLU A 86 -5.80 0.77 10.52
C GLU A 86 -5.92 0.03 9.18
N LEU A 87 -5.01 0.30 8.25
CA LEU A 87 -4.97 -0.34 6.93
C LEU A 87 -4.09 -1.58 6.90
N ASN A 88 -3.27 -1.77 7.94
CA ASN A 88 -2.42 -2.95 8.04
C ASN A 88 -3.29 -4.22 8.15
N GLY A 89 -2.99 -5.22 7.34
CA GLY A 89 -3.75 -6.47 7.31
C GLY A 89 -5.05 -6.44 6.49
N LYS A 90 -5.46 -5.29 5.94
CA LYS A 90 -6.65 -5.20 5.09
C LYS A 90 -6.36 -5.56 3.64
N LYS A 91 -7.29 -6.27 2.99
CA LYS A 91 -7.23 -6.55 1.55
C LYS A 91 -7.50 -5.27 0.75
N ILE A 92 -6.80 -5.06 -0.36
CA ILE A 92 -7.01 -3.92 -1.26
C ILE A 92 -8.48 -3.84 -1.70
N GLY A 93 -9.07 -4.98 -2.08
CA GLY A 93 -10.46 -5.04 -2.53
C GLY A 93 -11.47 -4.56 -1.49
N SER A 94 -11.22 -4.78 -0.19
CA SER A 94 -12.10 -4.34 0.89
C SER A 94 -12.16 -2.83 1.06
N LEU A 95 -11.17 -2.10 0.57
CA LEU A 95 -11.12 -0.64 0.64
C LEU A 95 -11.99 0.06 -0.41
N ASN A 96 -12.47 -0.67 -1.41
CA ASN A 96 -13.33 -0.17 -2.49
C ASN A 96 -12.84 1.14 -3.15
N ILE A 97 -11.52 1.37 -3.15
CA ILE A 97 -10.88 2.61 -3.65
C ILE A 97 -11.29 2.88 -5.10
N ARG A 98 -11.29 1.83 -5.93
CA ARG A 98 -11.62 1.93 -7.34
C ARG A 98 -13.06 2.42 -7.57
N THR A 99 -14.01 1.90 -6.81
CA THR A 99 -15.43 2.23 -6.93
C THR A 99 -15.75 3.59 -6.32
N MET A 100 -15.21 3.88 -5.12
CA MET A 100 -15.54 5.10 -4.37
C MET A 100 -14.81 6.34 -4.89
N TYR A 101 -13.55 6.19 -5.29
CA TYR A 101 -12.68 7.33 -5.65
C TYR A 101 -12.27 7.33 -7.13
N LYS A 102 -12.67 6.33 -7.93
CA LYS A 102 -12.20 6.16 -9.32
C LYS A 102 -10.67 6.19 -9.42
N VAL A 103 -9.99 5.65 -8.41
CA VAL A 103 -8.54 5.53 -8.35
C VAL A 103 -8.18 4.06 -8.38
N THR A 104 -7.23 3.70 -9.22
CA THR A 104 -6.71 2.34 -9.31
C THR A 104 -5.34 2.26 -8.64
N ILE A 105 -5.16 1.30 -7.73
CA ILE A 105 -3.84 0.88 -7.27
C ILE A 105 -3.31 -0.11 -8.30
N THR A 106 -2.16 0.19 -8.91
CA THR A 106 -1.60 -0.64 -9.98
C THR A 106 -0.47 -1.54 -9.50
N ARG A 107 0.32 -1.04 -8.56
CA ARG A 107 1.51 -1.72 -8.05
C ARG A 107 1.75 -1.37 -6.59
N ILE A 108 2.29 -2.32 -5.86
CA ILE A 108 2.79 -2.13 -4.50
C ILE A 108 4.25 -2.50 -4.47
N ASN A 109 5.10 -1.60 -3.99
CA ASN A 109 6.48 -1.90 -3.68
C ASN A 109 6.61 -2.16 -2.18
N ARG A 110 7.01 -3.37 -1.83
CA ARG A 110 7.25 -3.82 -0.46
C ARG A 110 8.69 -4.24 -0.32
N ASN A 111 9.46 -3.51 0.47
CA ASN A 111 10.90 -3.79 0.69
C ASN A 111 11.71 -3.96 -0.61
N GLY A 112 11.41 -3.13 -1.63
CA GLY A 112 12.08 -3.19 -2.92
C GLY A 112 11.48 -4.18 -3.93
N ILE A 113 10.53 -5.03 -3.52
CA ILE A 113 9.86 -5.99 -4.40
C ILE A 113 8.56 -5.37 -4.93
N ASP A 114 8.40 -5.39 -6.25
CA ASP A 114 7.18 -4.92 -6.90
C ASP A 114 6.15 -6.04 -6.97
N LEU A 115 4.99 -5.80 -6.38
CA LEU A 115 3.84 -6.69 -6.37
C LEU A 115 2.72 -6.07 -7.20
N ILE A 116 1.97 -6.90 -7.92
CA ILE A 116 0.75 -6.47 -8.61
C ILE A 116 -0.35 -6.26 -7.58
N ALA A 117 -1.05 -5.13 -7.67
CA ALA A 117 -2.07 -4.73 -6.69
C ALA A 117 -3.40 -5.45 -6.92
N GLU A 118 -3.46 -6.74 -6.65
CA GLU A 118 -4.67 -7.53 -6.73
C GLU A 118 -5.65 -7.22 -5.60
N LYS A 119 -6.94 -7.54 -5.84
CA LYS A 119 -8.01 -7.31 -4.85
C LYS A 119 -7.76 -8.05 -3.53
N ASP A 120 -7.15 -9.24 -3.60
CA ASP A 120 -6.87 -10.09 -2.44
C ASP A 120 -5.53 -9.79 -1.75
N LEU A 121 -4.69 -8.95 -2.34
CA LEU A 121 -3.42 -8.57 -1.74
C LEU A 121 -3.66 -7.77 -0.45
N ILE A 122 -2.99 -8.22 0.61
CA ILE A 122 -3.07 -7.61 1.94
C ILE A 122 -2.07 -6.46 2.03
N LEU A 123 -2.54 -5.28 2.40
CA LEU A 123 -1.72 -4.10 2.65
C LEU A 123 -0.94 -4.24 3.95
N GLN A 124 0.27 -3.72 3.96
CA GLN A 124 1.11 -3.60 5.14
C GLN A 124 1.56 -2.15 5.33
N THR A 125 1.76 -1.77 6.58
CA THR A 125 2.37 -0.48 6.90
C THR A 125 3.77 -0.42 6.31
N GLY A 126 4.09 0.68 5.61
CA GLY A 126 5.35 0.85 4.87
C GLY A 126 5.26 0.50 3.39
N ASP A 127 4.19 -0.13 2.93
CA ASP A 127 3.98 -0.38 1.50
C ASP A 127 3.96 0.93 0.71
N ARG A 128 4.67 0.97 -0.40
CA ARG A 128 4.62 2.06 -1.37
C ARG A 128 3.68 1.68 -2.49
N VAL A 129 2.55 2.34 -2.57
CA VAL A 129 1.51 2.07 -3.57
C VAL A 129 1.59 3.05 -4.72
N THR A 130 1.36 2.57 -5.93
CA THR A 130 1.24 3.42 -7.13
C THR A 130 -0.23 3.59 -7.46
N LEU A 131 -0.71 4.83 -7.39
CA LEU A 131 -2.09 5.26 -7.60
C LEU A 131 -2.22 5.89 -8.99
N VAL A 132 -3.32 5.59 -9.68
CA VAL A 132 -3.70 6.18 -10.97
C VAL A 132 -5.13 6.67 -10.90
N GLY A 133 -5.35 7.94 -11.23
CA GLY A 133 -6.69 8.56 -11.18
C GLY A 133 -6.62 10.06 -11.42
N GLU A 134 -7.75 10.74 -11.32
CA GLU A 134 -7.80 12.20 -11.29
C GLU A 134 -7.07 12.74 -10.06
N GLU A 135 -6.37 13.87 -10.21
CA GLU A 135 -5.51 14.43 -9.17
C GLU A 135 -6.24 14.61 -7.83
N SER A 136 -7.44 15.22 -7.85
CA SER A 136 -8.25 15.44 -6.64
C SER A 136 -8.62 14.15 -5.91
N ASN A 137 -8.91 13.09 -6.65
CA ASN A 137 -9.27 11.79 -6.10
C ASN A 137 -8.03 11.04 -5.59
N VAL A 138 -6.92 11.15 -6.31
CA VAL A 138 -5.62 10.60 -5.87
C VAL A 138 -5.17 11.25 -4.56
N GLU A 139 -5.40 12.55 -4.37
CA GLU A 139 -5.10 13.23 -3.11
C GLU A 139 -5.93 12.71 -1.94
N LYS A 140 -7.24 12.49 -2.15
CA LYS A 140 -8.12 11.89 -1.12
C LYS A 140 -7.63 10.50 -0.71
N VAL A 141 -7.29 9.65 -1.70
CA VAL A 141 -6.77 8.32 -1.42
C VAL A 141 -5.40 8.38 -0.74
N THR A 142 -4.53 9.29 -1.17
CA THR A 142 -3.22 9.51 -0.54
C THR A 142 -3.38 9.89 0.95
N SER A 143 -4.31 10.77 1.25
CA SER A 143 -4.63 11.16 2.63
C SER A 143 -5.25 10.00 3.44
N MET A 144 -6.08 9.17 2.79
CA MET A 144 -6.63 7.96 3.38
C MET A 144 -5.53 6.95 3.75
N LEU A 145 -4.52 6.79 2.91
CA LEU A 145 -3.37 5.91 3.17
C LEU A 145 -2.41 6.47 4.25
N GLY A 146 -2.52 7.77 4.52
CA GLY A 146 -1.70 8.48 5.49
C GLY A 146 -0.47 9.15 4.90
N ASN A 147 0.23 8.54 3.96
CA ASN A 147 1.38 9.03 3.18
C ASN A 147 2.40 9.90 3.95
N SER A 148 2.59 9.63 5.24
CA SER A 148 3.50 10.39 6.09
C SER A 148 4.78 9.61 6.34
N MET A 149 5.80 9.83 5.51
CA MET A 149 7.14 9.26 5.73
C MET A 149 7.73 9.65 7.08
N LYS A 150 7.40 10.85 7.57
CA LYS A 150 7.82 11.32 8.90
C LYS A 150 7.30 10.42 10.02
N ARG A 151 6.08 9.87 9.86
CA ARG A 151 5.45 9.01 10.85
C ARG A 151 6.10 7.62 10.91
N LEU A 152 6.65 7.12 9.80
CA LEU A 152 7.37 5.84 9.75
C LEU A 152 8.79 5.95 10.32
N ASN A 153 9.42 7.10 10.15
CA ASN A 153 10.81 7.32 10.54
C ASN A 153 10.95 7.92 11.96
N SER A 154 9.84 8.25 12.62
CA SER A 154 9.87 8.79 13.98
C SER A 154 9.58 7.66 14.97
N PRO A 155 10.58 7.11 15.65
CA PRO A 155 10.35 6.16 16.73
C PRO A 155 9.52 6.84 17.82
N ASN A 156 8.53 6.15 18.35
CA ASN A 156 7.78 6.65 19.49
C ASN A 156 8.69 6.55 20.74
N LEU A 157 9.29 7.68 21.12
CA LEU A 157 10.23 7.73 22.23
C LEU A 157 9.54 7.65 23.60
N ILE A 158 8.24 7.94 23.67
CA ILE A 158 7.49 7.96 24.94
C ILE A 158 7.54 6.62 25.67
N PRO A 159 7.22 5.47 25.04
CA PRO A 159 7.33 4.18 25.73
C PRO A 159 8.75 3.85 26.19
N ILE A 160 9.76 4.25 25.39
CA ILE A 160 11.16 4.00 25.73
C ILE A 160 11.54 4.76 26.98
N PHE A 161 11.26 6.07 27.04
CA PHE A 161 11.54 6.88 28.23
C PHE A 161 10.74 6.43 29.45
N LEU A 162 9.46 6.09 29.26
CA LEU A 162 8.62 5.57 30.32
C LEU A 162 9.18 4.25 30.89
N GLY A 163 9.62 3.35 30.03
CA GLY A 163 10.26 2.09 30.41
C GLY A 163 11.54 2.31 31.21
N ILE A 164 12.37 3.26 30.78
CA ILE A 164 13.62 3.62 31.50
C ILE A 164 13.29 4.17 32.89
N VAL A 165 12.36 5.13 33.00
CA VAL A 165 11.96 5.74 34.27
C VAL A 165 11.40 4.68 35.23
N LEU A 166 10.49 3.85 34.77
CA LEU A 166 9.92 2.74 35.57
C LEU A 166 11.02 1.75 35.99
N GLY A 167 11.95 1.45 35.08
CA GLY A 167 13.07 0.57 35.36
C GLY A 167 14.01 1.13 36.44
N ILE A 168 14.32 2.42 36.42
CA ILE A 168 15.14 3.08 37.42
C ILE A 168 14.43 3.07 38.77
N VAL A 169 13.14 3.37 38.81
CA VAL A 169 12.33 3.31 40.05
C VAL A 169 12.37 1.90 40.62
N LEU A 170 12.09 0.89 39.81
CA LEU A 170 12.11 -0.51 40.22
C LEU A 170 13.51 -0.94 40.71
N GLY A 171 14.56 -0.56 40.00
CA GLY A 171 15.94 -0.89 40.35
C GLY A 171 16.45 -0.21 41.61
N SER A 172 15.81 0.90 42.01
CA SER A 172 16.14 1.65 43.22
C SER A 172 15.53 1.09 44.50
N VAL A 173 14.48 0.24 44.37
CA VAL A 173 13.81 -0.39 45.52
C VAL A 173 14.74 -1.40 46.18
N PRO A 174 15.03 -1.26 47.51
CA PRO A 174 15.81 -2.25 48.22
C PRO A 174 14.98 -3.49 48.47
N ILE A 175 15.46 -4.64 48.02
CA ILE A 175 14.81 -5.94 48.23
C ILE A 175 15.51 -6.65 49.39
N ALA A 176 14.81 -6.89 50.47
CA ALA A 176 15.34 -7.63 51.63
C ALA A 176 15.09 -9.13 51.39
N PHE A 177 16.14 -9.91 51.38
CA PHE A 177 16.06 -11.38 51.35
C PHE A 177 16.33 -11.94 52.75
N PRO A 178 15.55 -12.93 53.22
CA PRO A 178 15.72 -13.50 54.57
C PRO A 178 17.08 -14.14 54.80
N PHE A 179 17.82 -14.42 53.75
CA PHE A 179 19.13 -15.10 53.81
C PHE A 179 20.32 -14.17 53.67
N LEU A 180 20.11 -12.85 53.46
CA LEU A 180 21.16 -11.88 53.26
C LEU A 180 21.14 -10.82 54.37
N PRO A 181 22.30 -10.51 55.00
CA PRO A 181 22.37 -9.53 56.08
C PRO A 181 22.16 -8.10 55.62
N GLN A 182 22.17 -7.84 54.30
CA GLN A 182 21.98 -6.53 53.70
C GLN A 182 20.94 -6.59 52.56
N SER A 183 20.13 -5.55 52.41
CA SER A 183 19.22 -5.39 51.30
C SER A 183 19.97 -5.24 49.98
N VAL A 184 19.53 -5.98 48.97
CA VAL A 184 20.09 -5.91 47.61
C VAL A 184 19.24 -5.02 46.75
N LYS A 185 19.87 -4.13 45.97
CA LYS A 185 19.18 -3.34 44.92
C LYS A 185 19.56 -3.89 43.57
N LEU A 186 18.56 -3.96 42.66
CA LEU A 186 18.81 -4.35 41.26
C LEU A 186 19.69 -3.36 40.50
N GLY A 187 19.83 -2.13 41.03
CA GLY A 187 20.63 -1.09 40.44
C GLY A 187 20.07 -0.45 39.18
N LEU A 188 20.77 0.53 38.65
CA LEU A 188 20.39 1.32 37.49
C LEU A 188 20.29 0.50 36.18
N ALA A 189 20.95 -0.63 36.09
CA ALA A 189 20.94 -1.47 34.93
C ALA A 189 19.93 -2.62 35.03
N GLY A 190 19.77 -3.24 36.21
CA GLY A 190 18.92 -4.39 36.41
C GLY A 190 17.43 -4.05 36.34
N GLY A 191 17.02 -2.90 36.88
CA GLY A 191 15.63 -2.45 36.83
C GLY A 191 15.10 -2.27 35.42
N PRO A 192 15.73 -1.44 34.56
CA PRO A 192 15.31 -1.27 33.17
C PRO A 192 15.32 -2.55 32.35
N LEU A 193 16.25 -3.47 32.61
CA LEU A 193 16.33 -4.74 31.89
C LEU A 193 15.10 -5.62 32.19
N ILE A 194 14.66 -5.66 33.43
CA ILE A 194 13.45 -6.41 33.82
C ILE A 194 12.19 -5.80 33.19
N VAL A 195 12.08 -4.45 33.20
CA VAL A 195 10.95 -3.74 32.59
C VAL A 195 10.91 -3.91 31.06
N ALA A 196 12.06 -4.09 30.40
CA ALA A 196 12.14 -4.31 28.95
C ALA A 196 11.72 -5.73 28.54
N ILE A 197 11.73 -6.71 29.45
CA ILE A 197 11.38 -8.11 29.18
C ILE A 197 9.87 -8.35 29.45
N LEU A 198 9.24 -7.56 30.29
CA LEU A 198 7.81 -7.61 30.62
C LEU A 198 6.96 -6.87 29.58
#